data_f66a38a544c53112a8e9b1a393af17a1
#
_entry.id   f66a38a544c53112a8e9b1a393af17a1
#
_cell.length_a   1.000
_cell.length_b   1.000
_cell.length_c   1.000
_cell.angle_alpha   90.00
_cell.angle_beta   90.00
_cell.angle_gamma   90.00
#
_symmetry.space_group_name_H-M   'P 1'
#
loop_
_entity.id
_entity.type
_entity.pdbx_description
1 polymer ?
#
loop_
_entity_poly.entity_id
_entity_poly.type
_entity_poly.pdbx_seq_one_letter_code
_entity_poly.pdbx_strand_id
1 'polypeptide(L)'
;MATILKGAPVVAAMNERNAALCEQLKAKGITPTLAVVRVGEREDDLSYERGVMTRCGKVGVAVKQFVLPADATQEQLLRVLDEVNTDDGIHGCLLFRPLPKQFDDRTVRAALRPEKDIDGITDGSLAGVFTNTDLGYAPCTAQACLEILKYYNVPLSGKRAVVVGRSLVVGKPAAMMLDRENATVTLCNSR
;
A
#
# COMPACT_ATOMS: atom_id res chain seq x y z
N MET A 1 16.01 -23.36 -18.64
CA MET A 1 16.05 -23.28 -17.16
C MET A 1 15.12 -22.15 -16.70
N ALA A 2 14.47 -22.29 -15.57
CA ALA A 2 13.67 -21.20 -14.99
C ALA A 2 14.59 -20.12 -14.40
N THR A 3 14.25 -18.85 -14.60
CA THR A 3 14.95 -17.71 -14.00
C THR A 3 14.23 -17.28 -12.74
N ILE A 4 14.95 -17.16 -11.63
CA ILE A 4 14.40 -16.66 -10.36
C ILE A 4 14.52 -15.14 -10.34
N LEU A 5 13.38 -14.44 -10.33
CA LEU A 5 13.31 -12.98 -10.23
C LEU A 5 13.37 -12.58 -8.74
N LYS A 6 14.56 -12.19 -8.26
CA LYS A 6 14.76 -11.82 -6.86
C LYS A 6 14.26 -10.40 -6.58
N GLY A 7 13.53 -10.18 -5.48
CA GLY A 7 13.05 -8.85 -5.07
C GLY A 7 14.16 -7.91 -4.55
N ALA A 8 15.26 -8.43 -4.03
CA ALA A 8 16.29 -7.61 -3.41
C ALA A 8 16.91 -6.53 -4.35
N PRO A 9 17.28 -6.82 -5.60
CA PRO A 9 17.77 -5.79 -6.54
C PRO A 9 16.69 -4.74 -6.85
N VAL A 10 15.42 -5.16 -6.97
CA VAL A 10 14.28 -4.25 -7.22
C VAL A 10 14.13 -3.26 -6.07
N VAL A 11 14.17 -3.77 -4.83
CA VAL A 11 14.10 -2.95 -3.61
C VAL A 11 15.28 -1.98 -3.52
N ALA A 12 16.49 -2.41 -3.88
CA ALA A 12 17.67 -1.52 -3.88
C ALA A 12 17.47 -0.34 -4.84
N ALA A 13 17.09 -0.60 -6.09
CA ALA A 13 16.84 0.43 -7.08
C ALA A 13 15.68 1.36 -6.68
N MET A 14 14.60 0.83 -6.10
CA MET A 14 13.49 1.64 -5.58
C MET A 14 13.93 2.53 -4.42
N ASN A 15 14.76 2.03 -3.50
CA ASN A 15 15.27 2.81 -2.37
C ASN A 15 16.14 3.98 -2.84
N GLU A 16 17.04 3.78 -3.80
CA GLU A 16 17.85 4.85 -4.38
C GLU A 16 16.97 5.94 -5.01
N ARG A 17 16.01 5.54 -5.84
CA ARG A 17 15.05 6.48 -6.44
C ARG A 17 14.26 7.25 -5.39
N ASN A 18 13.73 6.56 -4.40
CA ASN A 18 12.88 7.16 -3.38
C ASN A 18 13.69 8.09 -2.46
N ALA A 19 14.93 7.73 -2.10
CA ALA A 19 15.80 8.60 -1.33
C ALA A 19 16.10 9.91 -2.09
N ALA A 20 16.40 9.82 -3.39
CA ALA A 20 16.62 10.99 -4.22
C ALA A 20 15.37 11.89 -4.30
N LEU A 21 14.17 11.31 -4.41
CA LEU A 21 12.90 12.05 -4.41
C LEU A 21 12.65 12.72 -3.04
N CYS A 22 12.93 12.04 -1.94
CA CYS A 22 12.81 12.62 -0.60
C CYS A 22 13.74 13.82 -0.41
N GLU A 23 14.97 13.74 -0.88
CA GLU A 23 15.89 14.89 -0.83
C GLU A 23 15.41 16.08 -1.68
N GLN A 24 14.85 15.82 -2.87
CA GLN A 24 14.25 16.87 -3.69
C GLN A 24 13.05 17.55 -3.01
N LEU A 25 12.22 16.78 -2.30
CA LEU A 25 11.09 17.32 -1.54
C LEU A 25 11.57 18.14 -0.34
N LYS A 26 12.57 17.65 0.39
CA LYS A 26 13.19 18.39 1.52
C LYS A 26 13.78 19.72 1.08
N ALA A 27 14.43 19.77 -0.08
CA ALA A 27 14.95 21.01 -0.66
C ALA A 27 13.84 22.04 -0.96
N LYS A 28 12.59 21.58 -1.09
CA LYS A 28 11.38 22.43 -1.23
C LYS A 28 10.66 22.69 0.10
N GLY A 29 11.26 22.30 1.23
CA GLY A 29 10.66 22.46 2.56
C GLY A 29 9.59 21.40 2.89
N ILE A 30 9.45 20.35 2.08
CA ILE A 30 8.45 19.28 2.29
C ILE A 30 9.15 18.06 2.90
N THR A 31 8.73 17.65 4.09
CA THR A 31 9.17 16.39 4.70
C THR A 31 8.13 15.30 4.44
N PRO A 32 8.40 14.33 3.54
CA PRO A 32 7.45 13.23 3.32
C PRO A 32 7.18 12.50 4.63
N THR A 33 5.92 12.39 5.03
CA THR A 33 5.52 11.84 6.31
C THR A 33 4.44 10.79 6.12
N LEU A 34 4.67 9.60 6.68
CA LEU A 34 3.74 8.49 6.73
C LEU A 34 3.09 8.41 8.11
N ALA A 35 1.75 8.42 8.16
CA ALA A 35 1.02 8.02 9.35
C ALA A 35 0.98 6.49 9.43
N VAL A 36 1.35 5.95 10.58
CA VAL A 36 1.15 4.52 10.92
C VAL A 36 0.09 4.47 12.01
N VAL A 37 -1.04 3.85 11.69
CA VAL A 37 -2.18 3.72 12.62
C VAL A 37 -2.32 2.27 13.05
N ARG A 38 -2.25 2.03 14.37
CA ARG A 38 -2.29 0.70 14.98
C ARG A 38 -3.25 0.68 16.17
N VAL A 39 -3.95 -0.44 16.35
CA VAL A 39 -4.81 -0.70 17.53
C VAL A 39 -4.25 -1.90 18.30
N GLY A 40 -3.96 -1.71 19.57
CA GLY A 40 -3.38 -2.74 20.43
C GLY A 40 -1.89 -2.97 20.16
N GLU A 41 -1.37 -4.09 20.69
CA GLU A 41 0.07 -4.40 20.71
C GLU A 41 0.34 -5.86 20.31
N ARG A 42 -0.26 -6.30 19.20
CA ARG A 42 0.01 -7.64 18.66
C ARG A 42 1.48 -7.73 18.24
N GLU A 43 2.14 -8.83 18.56
CA GLU A 43 3.57 -9.03 18.24
C GLU A 43 3.86 -8.90 16.75
N ASP A 44 2.97 -9.42 15.89
CA ASP A 44 3.08 -9.31 14.44
C ASP A 44 3.07 -7.85 13.98
N ASP A 45 2.15 -7.04 14.54
CA ASP A 45 2.01 -5.62 14.23
C ASP A 45 3.25 -4.84 14.69
N LEU A 46 3.76 -5.12 15.89
CA LEU A 46 4.97 -4.49 16.41
C LEU A 46 6.21 -4.86 15.57
N SER A 47 6.31 -6.11 15.12
CA SER A 47 7.40 -6.54 14.25
C SER A 47 7.33 -5.86 12.87
N TYR A 48 6.13 -5.76 12.30
CA TYR A 48 5.91 -5.08 11.03
C TYR A 48 6.19 -3.58 11.15
N GLU A 49 5.72 -2.92 12.21
CA GLU A 49 5.98 -1.51 12.48
C GLU A 49 7.48 -1.18 12.55
N ARG A 50 8.28 -2.00 13.25
CA ARG A 50 9.75 -1.86 13.26
C ARG A 50 10.34 -1.93 11.84
N GLY A 51 9.80 -2.81 11.00
CA GLY A 51 10.18 -2.91 9.59
C GLY A 51 9.85 -1.64 8.80
N VAL A 52 8.66 -1.08 9.00
CA VAL A 52 8.22 0.19 8.39
C VAL A 52 9.14 1.33 8.81
N MET A 53 9.37 1.50 10.12
CA MET A 53 10.26 2.55 10.66
C MET A 53 11.66 2.48 10.04
N THR A 54 12.22 1.27 9.99
CA THR A 54 13.55 1.05 9.41
C THR A 54 13.60 1.41 7.93
N ARG A 55 12.58 1.04 7.15
CA ARG A 55 12.53 1.31 5.71
C ARG A 55 12.29 2.79 5.42
N CYS A 56 11.35 3.42 6.10
CA CYS A 56 11.09 4.85 5.99
C CYS A 56 12.35 5.67 6.32
N GLY A 57 13.03 5.33 7.41
CA GLY A 57 14.28 6.00 7.80
C GLY A 57 15.39 5.89 6.74
N LYS A 58 15.50 4.75 6.05
CA LYS A 58 16.50 4.55 4.98
C LYS A 58 16.30 5.46 3.78
N VAL A 59 15.06 5.81 3.46
CA VAL A 59 14.75 6.64 2.29
C VAL A 59 14.41 8.08 2.65
N GLY A 60 14.42 8.43 3.94
CA GLY A 60 14.20 9.80 4.39
C GLY A 60 12.73 10.19 4.55
N VAL A 61 11.82 9.23 4.67
CA VAL A 61 10.41 9.44 5.01
C VAL A 61 10.25 9.49 6.53
N ALA A 62 9.63 10.53 7.06
CA ALA A 62 9.27 10.63 8.47
C ALA A 62 8.06 9.73 8.77
N VAL A 63 7.96 9.23 10.02
CA VAL A 63 6.82 8.42 10.46
C VAL A 63 6.16 9.07 11.67
N LYS A 64 4.85 9.32 11.59
CA LYS A 64 3.99 9.75 12.69
C LYS A 64 3.15 8.55 13.13
N GLN A 65 3.36 8.09 14.36
CA GLN A 65 2.65 6.92 14.89
C GLN A 65 1.39 7.34 15.63
N PHE A 66 0.29 6.65 15.35
CA PHE A 66 -1.00 6.74 16.03
C PHE A 66 -1.32 5.39 16.64
N VAL A 67 -1.04 5.25 17.92
CA VAL A 67 -1.23 4.01 18.66
C VAL A 67 -2.47 4.13 19.54
N LEU A 68 -3.50 3.34 19.24
CA LEU A 68 -4.70 3.25 20.05
C LEU A 68 -4.62 2.03 20.96
N PRO A 69 -5.20 2.11 22.17
CA PRO A 69 -5.29 0.96 23.07
C PRO A 69 -6.19 -0.15 22.46
N ALA A 70 -6.01 -1.38 22.93
CA ALA A 70 -6.73 -2.54 22.38
C ALA A 70 -8.26 -2.45 22.55
N ASP A 71 -8.72 -1.73 23.56
CA ASP A 71 -10.13 -1.46 23.90
C ASP A 71 -10.65 -0.15 23.28
N ALA A 72 -9.89 0.47 22.39
CA ALA A 72 -10.31 1.70 21.71
C ALA A 72 -11.67 1.53 21.02
N THR A 73 -12.46 2.59 21.02
CA THR A 73 -13.75 2.61 20.33
C THR A 73 -13.57 2.95 18.84
N GLN A 74 -14.58 2.59 18.05
CA GLN A 74 -14.60 2.98 16.64
C GLN A 74 -14.54 4.50 16.45
N GLU A 75 -15.19 5.27 17.29
CA GLU A 75 -15.16 6.73 17.24
C GLU A 75 -13.75 7.30 17.47
N GLN A 76 -12.97 6.67 18.35
CA GLN A 76 -11.58 7.08 18.57
C GLN A 76 -10.73 6.84 17.34
N LEU A 77 -10.88 5.67 16.70
CA LEU A 77 -10.18 5.38 15.46
C LEU A 77 -10.60 6.32 14.33
N LEU A 78 -11.90 6.58 14.19
CA LEU A 78 -12.38 7.51 13.15
C LEU A 78 -11.86 8.94 13.37
N ARG A 79 -11.72 9.40 14.61
CA ARG A 79 -11.07 10.69 14.91
C ARG A 79 -9.60 10.73 14.49
N VAL A 80 -8.87 9.64 14.71
CA VAL A 80 -7.48 9.54 14.24
C VAL A 80 -7.42 9.59 12.72
N LEU A 81 -8.32 8.90 12.02
CA LEU A 81 -8.36 8.95 10.56
C LEU A 81 -8.75 10.34 10.03
N ASP A 82 -9.63 11.05 10.72
CA ASP A 82 -9.97 12.43 10.39
C ASP A 82 -8.76 13.36 10.57
N GLU A 83 -8.00 13.22 11.67
CA GLU A 83 -6.74 13.95 11.87
C GLU A 83 -5.76 13.65 10.73
N VAL A 84 -5.57 12.38 10.40
CA VAL A 84 -4.69 11.97 9.28
C VAL A 84 -5.16 12.57 7.96
N ASN A 85 -6.47 12.58 7.70
CA ASN A 85 -7.03 13.12 6.47
C ASN A 85 -6.84 14.63 6.32
N THR A 86 -6.91 15.36 7.43
CA THR A 86 -6.92 16.84 7.46
C THR A 86 -5.55 17.45 7.69
N ASP A 87 -4.58 16.70 8.22
CA ASP A 87 -3.21 17.17 8.42
C ASP A 87 -2.44 17.17 7.08
N ASP A 88 -2.20 18.33 6.50
CA ASP A 88 -1.43 18.49 5.25
C ASP A 88 0.05 18.08 5.40
N GLY A 89 0.56 17.98 6.61
CA GLY A 89 1.89 17.46 6.90
C GLY A 89 1.99 15.93 6.84
N ILE A 90 0.85 15.21 6.74
CA ILE A 90 0.79 13.76 6.56
C ILE A 90 0.47 13.45 5.09
N HIS A 91 1.35 12.71 4.42
CA HIS A 91 1.26 12.46 2.97
C HIS A 91 0.74 11.07 2.62
N GLY A 92 0.66 10.17 3.59
CA GLY A 92 0.11 8.83 3.41
C GLY A 92 -0.21 8.19 4.74
N CYS A 93 -1.07 7.17 4.72
CA CYS A 93 -1.52 6.42 5.89
C CYS A 93 -1.36 4.92 5.65
N LEU A 94 -0.75 4.26 6.62
CA LEU A 94 -0.71 2.80 6.73
C LEU A 94 -1.54 2.40 7.95
N LEU A 95 -2.73 1.88 7.71
CA LEU A 95 -3.62 1.35 8.75
C LEU A 95 -3.37 -0.14 8.93
N PHE A 96 -2.94 -0.55 10.10
CA PHE A 96 -2.66 -1.96 10.39
C PHE A 96 -3.95 -2.78 10.48
N ARG A 97 -3.96 -3.90 9.78
CA ARG A 97 -5.11 -4.82 9.67
C ARG A 97 -4.64 -6.27 9.82
N PRO A 98 -5.49 -7.20 10.29
CA PRO A 98 -6.91 -7.02 10.56
C PRO A 98 -7.18 -6.21 11.84
N LEU A 99 -8.21 -5.38 11.81
CA LEU A 99 -8.68 -4.66 12.99
C LEU A 99 -9.30 -5.61 14.02
N PRO A 100 -9.25 -5.30 15.32
CA PRO A 100 -10.02 -6.00 16.34
C PRO A 100 -11.53 -6.03 16.04
N LYS A 101 -12.23 -7.04 16.56
CA LYS A 101 -13.63 -7.35 16.21
C LYS A 101 -14.65 -6.25 16.54
N GLN A 102 -14.31 -5.33 17.44
CA GLN A 102 -15.19 -4.21 17.82
C GLN A 102 -15.28 -3.13 16.72
N PHE A 103 -14.41 -3.18 15.72
CA PHE A 103 -14.43 -2.21 14.62
C PHE A 103 -15.20 -2.74 13.41
N ASP A 104 -16.03 -1.90 12.82
CA ASP A 104 -16.57 -2.15 11.48
C ASP A 104 -15.54 -1.75 10.42
N ASP A 105 -14.85 -2.74 9.88
CA ASP A 105 -13.77 -2.56 8.89
C ASP A 105 -14.23 -1.75 7.66
N ARG A 106 -15.50 -1.90 7.26
CA ARG A 106 -16.03 -1.18 6.10
C ARG A 106 -16.14 0.32 6.39
N THR A 107 -16.70 0.69 7.54
CA THR A 107 -16.80 2.09 7.97
C THR A 107 -15.42 2.71 8.14
N VAL A 108 -14.48 1.98 8.74
CA VAL A 108 -13.10 2.47 8.95
C VAL A 108 -12.40 2.71 7.61
N ARG A 109 -12.48 1.77 6.67
CA ARG A 109 -11.89 1.96 5.33
C ARG A 109 -12.53 3.12 4.56
N ALA A 110 -13.84 3.29 4.68
CA ALA A 110 -14.56 4.39 4.03
C ALA A 110 -14.20 5.77 4.60
N ALA A 111 -13.70 5.85 5.84
CA ALA A 111 -13.28 7.09 6.48
C ALA A 111 -11.90 7.59 6.01
N LEU A 112 -11.04 6.72 5.50
CA LEU A 112 -9.73 7.13 4.99
C LEU A 112 -9.85 7.68 3.57
N ARG A 113 -9.23 8.83 3.31
CA ARG A 113 -9.19 9.42 1.97
C ARG A 113 -8.29 8.59 1.04
N PRO A 114 -8.74 8.30 -0.20
CA PRO A 114 -7.95 7.53 -1.16
C PRO A 114 -6.57 8.13 -1.43
N GLU A 115 -6.44 9.46 -1.41
CA GLU A 115 -5.17 10.16 -1.66
C GLU A 115 -4.12 9.92 -0.57
N LYS A 116 -4.54 9.42 0.60
CA LYS A 116 -3.65 9.06 1.72
C LYS A 116 -3.57 7.56 1.96
N ASP A 117 -4.36 6.75 1.26
CA ASP A 117 -4.44 5.30 1.38
C ASP A 117 -3.30 4.60 0.63
N ILE A 118 -2.10 4.62 1.17
CA ILE A 118 -0.93 4.06 0.48
C ILE A 118 -0.92 2.53 0.38
N ASP A 119 -1.79 1.84 1.10
CA ASP A 119 -1.91 0.37 1.05
C ASP A 119 -3.05 -0.11 0.14
N GLY A 120 -3.82 0.83 -0.43
CA GLY A 120 -4.88 0.54 -1.39
C GLY A 120 -6.06 -0.25 -0.80
N ILE A 121 -6.42 0.05 0.45
CA ILE A 121 -7.48 -0.66 1.17
C ILE A 121 -8.88 -0.06 0.97
N THR A 122 -8.96 1.20 0.54
CA THR A 122 -10.24 1.90 0.35
C THR A 122 -10.93 1.49 -0.95
N ASP A 123 -12.24 1.61 -0.98
CA ASP A 123 -13.01 1.35 -2.20
C ASP A 123 -12.65 2.36 -3.31
N GLY A 124 -12.24 3.60 -2.94
CA GLY A 124 -11.74 4.60 -3.88
C GLY A 124 -10.44 4.20 -4.55
N SER A 125 -9.45 3.71 -3.78
CA SER A 125 -8.19 3.19 -4.32
C SER A 125 -8.42 2.00 -5.25
N LEU A 126 -9.30 1.08 -4.87
CA LEU A 126 -9.67 -0.06 -5.72
C LEU A 126 -10.40 0.37 -7.00
N ALA A 127 -11.27 1.39 -6.91
CA ALA A 127 -11.91 1.98 -8.09
C ALA A 127 -10.87 2.58 -9.03
N GLY A 128 -9.85 3.30 -8.53
CA GLY A 128 -8.75 3.82 -9.32
C GLY A 128 -8.00 2.73 -10.08
N VAL A 129 -7.69 1.62 -9.42
CA VAL A 129 -7.06 0.44 -10.07
C VAL A 129 -7.96 -0.13 -11.16
N PHE A 130 -9.26 -0.27 -10.90
CA PHE A 130 -10.21 -0.83 -11.86
C PHE A 130 -10.44 0.08 -13.07
N THR A 131 -10.56 1.40 -12.84
CA THR A 131 -10.85 2.39 -13.88
C THR A 131 -9.60 2.92 -14.58
N ASN A 132 -8.41 2.49 -14.12
CA ASN A 132 -7.14 2.95 -14.63
C ASN A 132 -6.95 4.48 -14.49
N THR A 133 -7.34 5.03 -13.35
CA THR A 133 -7.18 6.45 -13.01
C THR A 133 -6.19 6.62 -11.85
N ASP A 134 -5.80 7.88 -11.58
CA ASP A 134 -4.88 8.22 -10.48
C ASP A 134 -5.61 8.43 -9.13
N LEU A 135 -6.79 7.83 -8.96
CA LEU A 135 -7.52 7.85 -7.70
C LEU A 135 -6.91 6.85 -6.71
N GLY A 136 -6.33 7.36 -5.65
CA GLY A 136 -5.70 6.55 -4.59
C GLY A 136 -4.48 5.76 -5.08
N TYR A 137 -4.21 4.63 -4.43
CA TYR A 137 -3.04 3.79 -4.70
C TYR A 137 -3.43 2.34 -4.89
N ALA A 138 -2.68 1.63 -5.71
CA ALA A 138 -2.85 0.19 -5.86
C ALA A 138 -2.41 -0.55 -4.58
N PRO A 139 -3.07 -1.68 -4.22
CA PRO A 139 -2.61 -2.52 -3.12
C PRO A 139 -1.15 -2.93 -3.29
N CYS A 140 -0.35 -2.70 -2.25
CA CYS A 140 1.11 -2.80 -2.29
C CYS A 140 1.63 -4.14 -2.82
N THR A 141 1.00 -5.27 -2.45
CA THR A 141 1.43 -6.60 -2.92
C THR A 141 1.19 -6.78 -4.41
N ALA A 142 0.06 -6.30 -4.94
CA ALA A 142 -0.23 -6.33 -6.37
C ALA A 142 0.76 -5.44 -7.14
N GLN A 143 1.00 -4.23 -6.65
CA GLN A 143 1.98 -3.31 -7.23
C GLN A 143 3.39 -3.94 -7.24
N ALA A 144 3.82 -4.59 -6.15
CA ALA A 144 5.13 -5.22 -6.06
C ALA A 144 5.34 -6.30 -7.13
N CYS A 145 4.29 -7.07 -7.47
CA CYS A 145 4.38 -8.04 -8.56
C CYS A 145 4.70 -7.36 -9.89
N LEU A 146 4.03 -6.26 -10.21
CA LEU A 146 4.27 -5.51 -11.45
C LEU A 146 5.66 -4.86 -11.46
N GLU A 147 6.09 -4.27 -10.34
CA GLU A 147 7.42 -3.67 -10.22
C GLU A 147 8.55 -4.70 -10.47
N ILE A 148 8.40 -5.92 -9.96
CA ILE A 148 9.34 -7.01 -10.23
C ILE A 148 9.36 -7.34 -11.72
N LEU A 149 8.21 -7.53 -12.34
CA LEU A 149 8.11 -7.85 -13.77
C LEU A 149 8.73 -6.74 -14.63
N LYS A 150 8.44 -5.48 -14.32
CA LYS A 150 9.00 -4.31 -15.02
C LYS A 150 10.50 -4.19 -14.84
N TYR A 151 11.01 -4.36 -13.64
CA TYR A 151 12.46 -4.30 -13.36
C TYR A 151 13.25 -5.32 -14.17
N TYR A 152 12.72 -6.54 -14.33
CA TYR A 152 13.36 -7.59 -15.12
C TYR A 152 12.98 -7.57 -16.60
N ASN A 153 12.31 -6.51 -17.05
CA ASN A 153 11.88 -6.34 -18.46
C ASN A 153 11.07 -7.53 -18.99
N VAL A 154 10.22 -8.13 -18.15
CA VAL A 154 9.32 -9.20 -18.60
C VAL A 154 8.24 -8.59 -19.49
N PRO A 155 8.13 -9.00 -20.77
CA PRO A 155 7.15 -8.43 -21.67
C PRO A 155 5.74 -8.85 -21.24
N LEU A 156 4.83 -7.88 -21.08
CA LEU A 156 3.44 -8.10 -20.67
C LEU A 156 2.47 -7.93 -21.84
N SER A 157 2.69 -6.93 -22.68
CA SER A 157 1.81 -6.63 -23.81
C SER A 157 1.68 -7.82 -24.77
N GLY A 158 0.43 -8.21 -25.06
CA GLY A 158 0.09 -9.36 -25.91
C GLY A 158 0.35 -10.72 -25.28
N LYS A 159 0.71 -10.79 -23.99
CA LYS A 159 0.94 -12.05 -23.28
C LYS A 159 -0.32 -12.54 -22.58
N ARG A 160 -0.38 -13.85 -22.34
CA ARG A 160 -1.43 -14.47 -21.53
C ARG A 160 -0.94 -14.59 -20.11
N ALA A 161 -1.68 -14.01 -19.18
CA ALA A 161 -1.42 -14.06 -17.75
C ALA A 161 -2.53 -14.83 -17.04
N VAL A 162 -2.17 -15.67 -16.09
CA VAL A 162 -3.13 -16.38 -15.23
C VAL A 162 -2.89 -15.93 -13.80
N VAL A 163 -3.93 -15.38 -13.17
CA VAL A 163 -3.93 -14.99 -11.77
C VAL A 163 -4.77 -15.98 -10.96
N VAL A 164 -4.13 -16.70 -10.04
CA VAL A 164 -4.80 -17.65 -9.18
C VAL A 164 -5.12 -17.00 -7.84
N GLY A 165 -6.41 -16.75 -7.59
CA GLY A 165 -6.93 -16.02 -6.44
C GLY A 165 -7.61 -14.72 -6.85
N ARG A 166 -8.64 -14.32 -6.06
CA ARG A 166 -9.50 -13.17 -6.39
C ARG A 166 -9.73 -12.23 -5.21
N SER A 167 -8.75 -12.14 -4.30
CA SER A 167 -8.83 -11.20 -3.19
C SER A 167 -8.79 -9.76 -3.69
N LEU A 168 -9.38 -8.84 -2.93
CA LEU A 168 -9.30 -7.40 -3.21
C LEU A 168 -7.91 -6.83 -2.93
N VAL A 169 -7.08 -7.56 -2.16
CA VAL A 169 -5.75 -7.11 -1.74
C VAL A 169 -4.66 -7.50 -2.74
N VAL A 170 -4.83 -8.62 -3.47
CA VAL A 170 -3.80 -9.13 -4.39
C VAL A 170 -4.39 -9.50 -5.75
N GLY A 171 -5.27 -10.52 -5.80
CA GLY A 171 -5.64 -11.16 -7.08
C GLY A 171 -6.37 -10.24 -8.05
N LYS A 172 -7.45 -9.59 -7.62
CA LYS A 172 -8.20 -8.67 -8.48
C LYS A 172 -7.37 -7.46 -8.89
N PRO A 173 -6.68 -6.75 -7.97
CA PRO A 173 -5.81 -5.64 -8.36
C PRO A 173 -4.71 -6.06 -9.32
N ALA A 174 -4.01 -7.16 -9.08
CA ALA A 174 -2.96 -7.65 -9.97
C ALA A 174 -3.51 -7.98 -11.37
N ALA A 175 -4.70 -8.58 -11.46
CA ALA A 175 -5.34 -8.86 -12.74
C ALA A 175 -5.64 -7.58 -13.53
N MET A 176 -6.22 -6.56 -12.88
CA MET A 176 -6.50 -5.26 -13.53
C MET A 176 -5.22 -4.54 -13.94
N MET A 177 -4.19 -4.58 -13.11
CA MET A 177 -2.91 -3.96 -13.43
C MET A 177 -2.18 -4.66 -14.58
N LEU A 178 -2.29 -5.98 -14.71
CA LEU A 178 -1.77 -6.73 -15.86
C LEU A 178 -2.57 -6.43 -17.14
N ASP A 179 -3.89 -6.31 -17.03
CA ASP A 179 -4.76 -5.89 -18.13
C ASP A 179 -4.39 -4.48 -18.64
N ARG A 180 -4.14 -3.54 -17.73
CA ARG A 180 -3.60 -2.20 -18.07
C ARG A 180 -2.30 -2.25 -18.87
N GLU A 181 -1.46 -3.25 -18.66
CA GLU A 181 -0.22 -3.46 -19.44
C GLU A 181 -0.46 -4.24 -20.74
N ASN A 182 -1.72 -4.33 -21.20
CA ASN A 182 -2.17 -5.04 -22.41
C ASN A 182 -1.91 -6.56 -22.39
N ALA A 183 -1.92 -7.19 -21.22
CA ALA A 183 -1.92 -8.64 -21.12
C ALA A 183 -3.36 -9.18 -21.20
N THR A 184 -3.53 -10.36 -21.81
CA THR A 184 -4.80 -11.09 -21.71
C THR A 184 -4.83 -11.87 -20.40
N VAL A 185 -5.73 -11.50 -19.49
CA VAL A 185 -5.74 -12.04 -18.12
C VAL A 185 -6.85 -13.06 -17.91
N THR A 186 -6.49 -14.22 -17.36
CA THR A 186 -7.43 -15.21 -16.84
C THR A 186 -7.38 -15.20 -15.32
N LEU A 187 -8.51 -14.87 -14.68
CA LEU A 187 -8.62 -14.86 -13.22
C LEU A 187 -9.24 -16.18 -12.75
N CYS A 188 -8.45 -16.99 -12.05
CA CYS A 188 -8.86 -18.32 -11.54
C CYS A 188 -9.16 -18.25 -10.05
N ASN A 189 -10.08 -19.11 -9.62
CA ASN A 189 -10.42 -19.29 -8.21
C ASN A 189 -10.80 -20.76 -7.95
N SER A 190 -10.90 -21.13 -6.68
CA SER A 190 -11.15 -22.52 -6.28
C SER A 190 -12.61 -22.95 -6.36
N ARG A 191 -13.55 -22.07 -6.72
CA ARG A 191 -14.99 -22.36 -6.83
C ARG A 191 -15.62 -21.52 -7.93
#